data_c6fcf9302b7f4b103a2ea1ce1daa52ae
#
_entry.id   c6fcf9302b7f4b103a2ea1ce1daa52ae
#
_cell.length_a   1.000
_cell.length_b   1.000
_cell.length_c   1.000
_cell.angle_alpha   90.00
_cell.angle_beta   90.00
_cell.angle_gamma   90.00
#
_symmetry.space_group_name_H-M   'P 1'
#
loop_
_entity.id
_entity.type
_entity.pdbx_description
1 polymer ?
#
loop_
_entity_poly.entity_id
_entity_poly.type
_entity_poly.pdbx_seq_one_letter_code
_entity_poly.pdbx_strand_id
1 'polypeptide(L)'
;MPHDSYISPFSTRYASKEMQFIFSEDNKFRTWRKLWIALAKAEKKQGLDITDEQIAELEAHADDINYDDAQRREKECRHDVMSHVYAYGLQCPKAAGIIHLGATSCYVGDNTDVIIMREGLQVVRRKLLNVMNLLASFADKYKNMPALAYTHLQPAQLTTVGKRATLWLNELYMDYCELEHRLSSLALLGSKGTTGTQASFMELFGGDSAKIKAVEQDIAASMGFDKVVSVSGQTYSRKMDYQVVSVLSGIAQSASKFAYDLRLLANFKEMEEPFEKSQIGSSAMPYKRNPMRCERINALARYVCVDTLNTAMTSSLQFFERTLDDSANKRIAVAEAFLGVDAILNIMMNVCDGLVVYDKVVRARVMNELPFMATENIMMDAVKKGGNRQELHEKLRVHSQAAARVVKEEGGKNDLIDRICADPAFMITREEVEAILRPEQFTGRSCEQVEEYLRDVIRPLLAENADLLGEKQELSV
;
A
#
# COMPACT_ATOMS: atom_id res chain seq x y z
N MET A 1 17.90 -1.52 -25.38
CA MET A 1 17.06 -0.36 -25.76
C MET A 1 17.99 0.82 -25.98
N PRO A 2 17.77 1.69 -26.95
CA PRO A 2 18.54 2.90 -27.07
C PRO A 2 18.37 3.77 -25.80
N HIS A 3 19.42 4.50 -25.42
CA HIS A 3 19.42 5.36 -24.23
C HIS A 3 19.06 6.83 -24.55
N ASP A 4 18.46 7.05 -25.70
CA ASP A 4 18.13 8.37 -26.26
C ASP A 4 16.66 8.78 -26.06
N SER A 5 15.89 7.95 -25.38
CA SER A 5 14.46 8.16 -25.13
C SER A 5 14.14 8.13 -23.64
N TYR A 6 13.20 8.99 -23.21
CA TYR A 6 12.68 8.95 -21.83
C TYR A 6 11.81 7.71 -21.62
N ILE A 7 12.12 6.96 -20.56
CA ILE A 7 11.31 5.86 -20.05
C ILE A 7 11.06 6.13 -18.58
N SER A 8 9.82 5.95 -18.11
CA SER A 8 9.47 6.17 -16.71
C SER A 8 10.38 5.38 -15.76
N PRO A 9 10.97 6.01 -14.74
CA PRO A 9 11.78 5.32 -13.72
C PRO A 9 11.00 4.21 -12.98
N PHE A 10 9.68 4.27 -12.92
CA PHE A 10 8.89 3.17 -12.39
C PHE A 10 9.18 1.86 -13.13
N SER A 11 9.25 1.90 -14.46
CA SER A 11 9.50 0.72 -15.28
C SER A 11 10.94 0.24 -15.25
N THR A 12 11.93 1.18 -15.18
CA THR A 12 13.33 0.83 -15.30
C THR A 12 14.04 0.55 -13.99
N ARG A 13 13.50 1.06 -12.86
CA ARG A 13 14.20 1.05 -11.57
C ARG A 13 13.39 0.50 -10.40
N TYR A 14 12.06 0.70 -10.35
CA TYR A 14 11.35 0.59 -9.09
C TYR A 14 10.28 -0.48 -9.05
N ALA A 15 9.39 -0.53 -10.04
CA ALA A 15 8.27 -1.47 -10.03
C ALA A 15 8.69 -2.90 -10.44
N SER A 16 8.01 -3.89 -9.88
CA SER A 16 8.21 -5.29 -10.23
C SER A 16 7.84 -5.59 -11.70
N LYS A 17 8.43 -6.63 -12.26
CA LYS A 17 8.08 -7.09 -13.61
C LYS A 17 6.63 -7.57 -13.70
N GLU A 18 6.10 -8.12 -12.61
CA GLU A 18 4.71 -8.57 -12.52
C GLU A 18 3.75 -7.40 -12.66
N MET A 19 3.93 -6.32 -11.87
CA MET A 19 3.08 -5.14 -11.96
C MET A 19 3.22 -4.44 -13.32
N GLN A 20 4.43 -4.37 -13.88
CA GLN A 20 4.64 -3.84 -15.22
C GLN A 20 3.91 -4.64 -16.29
N PHE A 21 3.89 -5.98 -16.18
CA PHE A 21 3.16 -6.83 -17.12
C PHE A 21 1.66 -6.59 -17.03
N ILE A 22 1.08 -6.47 -15.84
CA ILE A 22 -0.35 -6.19 -15.64
C ILE A 22 -0.79 -4.96 -16.43
N PHE A 23 0.02 -3.89 -16.43
CA PHE A 23 -0.27 -2.65 -17.16
C PHE A 23 0.34 -2.57 -18.57
N SER A 24 0.86 -3.69 -19.10
CA SER A 24 1.45 -3.73 -20.44
C SER A 24 0.39 -3.81 -21.55
N GLU A 25 0.81 -3.44 -22.76
CA GLU A 25 -0.01 -3.62 -23.96
C GLU A 25 -0.33 -5.08 -24.22
N ASP A 26 0.60 -6.01 -23.96
CA ASP A 26 0.38 -7.43 -24.09
C ASP A 26 -0.80 -7.91 -23.24
N ASN A 27 -0.84 -7.58 -21.95
CA ASN A 27 -1.94 -7.95 -21.07
C ASN A 27 -3.26 -7.29 -21.50
N LYS A 28 -3.18 -6.01 -21.87
CA LYS A 28 -4.34 -5.24 -22.36
C LYS A 28 -4.99 -5.91 -23.59
N PHE A 29 -4.21 -6.18 -24.63
CA PHE A 29 -4.78 -6.66 -25.89
C PHE A 29 -5.17 -8.14 -25.83
N ARG A 30 -4.47 -8.97 -25.06
CA ARG A 30 -4.92 -10.33 -24.74
C ARG A 30 -6.26 -10.32 -23.98
N THR A 31 -6.43 -9.39 -23.06
CA THR A 31 -7.69 -9.21 -22.33
C THR A 31 -8.82 -8.76 -23.26
N TRP A 32 -8.54 -7.90 -24.26
CA TRP A 32 -9.51 -7.55 -25.29
C TRP A 32 -9.98 -8.78 -26.05
N ARG A 33 -9.06 -9.65 -26.48
CA ARG A 33 -9.42 -10.89 -27.19
C ARG A 33 -10.23 -11.83 -26.31
N LYS A 34 -9.87 -12.00 -25.04
CA LYS A 34 -10.67 -12.78 -24.08
C LYS A 34 -12.09 -12.22 -23.94
N LEU A 35 -12.25 -10.92 -23.91
CA LEU A 35 -13.56 -10.26 -23.85
C LEU A 35 -14.37 -10.48 -25.13
N TRP A 36 -13.77 -10.40 -26.31
CA TRP A 36 -14.47 -10.73 -27.57
C TRP A 36 -14.88 -12.20 -27.66
N ILE A 37 -14.04 -13.13 -27.20
CA ILE A 37 -14.38 -14.53 -27.09
C ILE A 37 -15.55 -14.73 -26.11
N ALA A 38 -15.50 -14.09 -24.95
CA ALA A 38 -16.57 -14.16 -23.96
C ALA A 38 -17.90 -13.63 -24.52
N LEU A 39 -17.85 -12.50 -25.26
CA LEU A 39 -19.02 -11.94 -25.93
C LEU A 39 -19.62 -12.93 -26.93
N ALA A 40 -18.82 -13.44 -27.86
CA ALA A 40 -19.28 -14.39 -28.89
C ALA A 40 -19.88 -15.66 -28.27
N LYS A 41 -19.27 -16.21 -27.22
CA LYS A 41 -19.80 -17.36 -26.48
C LYS A 41 -21.14 -17.05 -25.81
N ALA A 42 -21.24 -15.90 -25.15
CA ALA A 42 -22.47 -15.49 -24.47
C ALA A 42 -23.60 -15.22 -25.46
N GLU A 43 -23.31 -14.56 -26.57
CA GLU A 43 -24.25 -14.30 -27.66
C GLU A 43 -24.76 -15.59 -28.31
N LYS A 44 -23.85 -16.54 -28.63
CA LYS A 44 -24.22 -17.87 -29.12
C LYS A 44 -25.15 -18.59 -28.16
N LYS A 45 -24.82 -18.60 -26.87
CA LYS A 45 -25.62 -19.23 -25.80
C LYS A 45 -27.06 -18.69 -25.76
N GLN A 46 -27.22 -17.41 -26.09
CA GLN A 46 -28.54 -16.75 -26.14
C GLN A 46 -29.21 -16.83 -27.51
N GLY A 47 -28.64 -17.59 -28.46
CA GLY A 47 -29.29 -18.00 -29.70
C GLY A 47 -28.93 -17.16 -30.92
N LEU A 48 -27.86 -16.37 -30.90
CA LEU A 48 -27.32 -15.79 -32.13
C LEU A 48 -26.62 -16.86 -32.98
N ASP A 49 -26.65 -16.68 -34.30
CA ASP A 49 -26.05 -17.62 -35.28
C ASP A 49 -24.52 -17.48 -35.29
N ILE A 50 -23.89 -18.02 -34.25
CA ILE A 50 -22.44 -18.07 -34.08
C ILE A 50 -22.03 -19.53 -33.97
N THR A 51 -21.09 -19.97 -34.83
CA THR A 51 -20.68 -21.38 -34.90
C THR A 51 -19.56 -21.70 -33.89
N ASP A 52 -19.42 -23.02 -33.58
CA ASP A 52 -18.29 -23.49 -32.75
C ASP A 52 -16.95 -23.30 -33.46
N GLU A 53 -16.92 -23.38 -34.79
CA GLU A 53 -15.72 -23.11 -35.58
C GLU A 53 -15.24 -21.67 -35.46
N GLN A 54 -16.17 -20.71 -35.47
CA GLN A 54 -15.83 -19.31 -35.28
C GLN A 54 -15.23 -19.05 -33.88
N ILE A 55 -15.82 -19.62 -32.84
CA ILE A 55 -15.31 -19.52 -31.48
C ILE A 55 -13.93 -20.18 -31.36
N ALA A 56 -13.75 -21.39 -31.91
CA ALA A 56 -12.47 -22.08 -31.85
C ALA A 56 -11.35 -21.31 -32.57
N GLU A 57 -11.68 -20.65 -33.70
CA GLU A 57 -10.75 -19.82 -34.44
C GLU A 57 -10.31 -18.59 -33.59
N LEU A 58 -11.25 -17.94 -32.91
CA LEU A 58 -10.93 -16.84 -31.96
C LEU A 58 -10.03 -17.32 -30.80
N GLU A 59 -10.36 -18.46 -30.20
CA GLU A 59 -9.58 -19.03 -29.11
C GLU A 59 -8.16 -19.41 -29.54
N ALA A 60 -7.97 -19.93 -30.73
CA ALA A 60 -6.67 -20.31 -31.25
C ALA A 60 -5.69 -19.12 -31.37
N HIS A 61 -6.22 -17.91 -31.52
CA HIS A 61 -5.45 -16.69 -31.70
C HIS A 61 -5.64 -15.69 -30.51
N ALA A 62 -6.02 -16.18 -29.32
CA ALA A 62 -6.28 -15.34 -28.20
C ALA A 62 -5.02 -14.59 -27.68
N ASP A 63 -3.85 -15.21 -27.78
CA ASP A 63 -2.61 -14.73 -27.17
C ASP A 63 -1.55 -14.22 -28.17
N ASP A 64 -1.68 -14.52 -29.47
CA ASP A 64 -0.72 -14.12 -30.50
C ASP A 64 -1.11 -12.81 -31.20
N ILE A 65 -0.94 -11.70 -30.52
CA ILE A 65 -1.32 -10.39 -31.02
C ILE A 65 -0.46 -9.97 -32.24
N ASN A 66 -1.10 -9.75 -33.39
CA ASN A 66 -0.45 -9.26 -34.62
C ASN A 66 -0.33 -7.71 -34.57
N TYR A 67 0.63 -7.22 -33.84
CA TYR A 67 0.86 -5.78 -33.59
C TYR A 67 1.07 -4.98 -34.89
N ASP A 68 1.84 -5.51 -35.85
CA ASP A 68 2.16 -4.80 -37.08
C ASP A 68 0.89 -4.48 -37.88
N ASP A 69 -0.06 -5.43 -37.98
CA ASP A 69 -1.33 -5.21 -38.67
C ASP A 69 -2.21 -4.20 -37.93
N ALA A 70 -2.27 -4.32 -36.61
CA ALA A 70 -3.01 -3.37 -35.78
C ALA A 70 -2.48 -1.95 -35.88
N GLN A 71 -1.14 -1.77 -35.78
CA GLN A 71 -0.50 -0.45 -35.88
C GLN A 71 -0.62 0.16 -37.27
N ARG A 72 -0.49 -0.68 -38.34
CA ARG A 72 -0.71 -0.22 -39.71
C ARG A 72 -2.14 0.31 -39.86
N ARG A 73 -3.13 -0.46 -39.41
CA ARG A 73 -4.54 -0.11 -39.53
C ARG A 73 -4.90 1.12 -38.68
N GLU A 74 -4.32 1.25 -37.50
CA GLU A 74 -4.54 2.43 -36.65
C GLU A 74 -4.05 3.74 -37.29
N LYS A 75 -2.92 3.71 -38.00
CA LYS A 75 -2.45 4.86 -38.75
C LYS A 75 -3.44 5.31 -39.85
N GLU A 76 -4.17 4.36 -40.40
CA GLU A 76 -5.18 4.62 -41.45
C GLU A 76 -6.50 5.16 -40.85
N CYS A 77 -7.06 4.45 -39.86
CA CYS A 77 -8.40 4.71 -39.36
C CYS A 77 -8.45 5.58 -38.08
N ARG A 78 -7.31 5.82 -37.42
CA ARG A 78 -7.18 6.63 -36.19
C ARG A 78 -8.04 6.11 -35.02
N HIS A 79 -8.21 4.79 -34.94
CA HIS A 79 -9.06 4.16 -33.94
C HIS A 79 -8.45 2.82 -33.48
N ASP A 80 -7.98 2.77 -32.24
CA ASP A 80 -7.27 1.61 -31.66
C ASP A 80 -8.10 0.32 -31.65
N VAL A 81 -9.31 0.36 -31.08
CA VAL A 81 -10.17 -0.83 -30.95
C VAL A 81 -10.52 -1.40 -32.34
N MET A 82 -10.91 -0.54 -33.30
CA MET A 82 -11.26 -1.01 -34.65
C MET A 82 -10.03 -1.54 -35.41
N SER A 83 -8.84 -1.06 -35.09
CA SER A 83 -7.59 -1.58 -35.64
C SER A 83 -7.31 -3.01 -35.14
N HIS A 84 -7.54 -3.25 -33.86
CA HIS A 84 -7.41 -4.58 -33.27
C HIS A 84 -8.53 -5.55 -33.71
N VAL A 85 -9.77 -5.07 -33.89
CA VAL A 85 -10.85 -5.88 -34.52
C VAL A 85 -10.44 -6.33 -35.93
N TYR A 86 -9.92 -5.39 -36.75
CA TYR A 86 -9.43 -5.71 -38.09
C TYR A 86 -8.28 -6.72 -38.06
N ALA A 87 -7.25 -6.45 -37.25
CA ALA A 87 -6.08 -7.33 -37.14
C ALA A 87 -6.45 -8.73 -36.64
N TYR A 88 -7.36 -8.83 -35.67
CA TYR A 88 -7.87 -10.13 -35.21
C TYR A 88 -8.67 -10.86 -36.30
N GLY A 89 -9.47 -10.12 -37.07
CA GLY A 89 -10.21 -10.68 -38.22
C GLY A 89 -9.32 -11.21 -39.33
N LEU A 90 -8.11 -10.66 -39.52
CA LEU A 90 -7.14 -11.22 -40.46
C LEU A 90 -6.64 -12.62 -40.05
N GLN A 91 -6.48 -12.85 -38.76
CA GLN A 91 -6.10 -14.17 -38.22
C GLN A 91 -7.31 -15.12 -38.12
N CYS A 92 -8.51 -14.56 -37.99
CA CYS A 92 -9.76 -15.30 -37.79
C CYS A 92 -10.79 -15.02 -38.91
N PRO A 93 -10.53 -15.40 -40.16
CA PRO A 93 -11.38 -15.02 -41.29
C PRO A 93 -12.82 -15.57 -41.21
N LYS A 94 -13.06 -16.73 -40.58
CA LYS A 94 -14.42 -17.26 -40.36
C LYS A 94 -15.18 -16.46 -39.32
N ALA A 95 -14.46 -15.98 -38.30
CA ALA A 95 -15.03 -15.23 -37.17
C ALA A 95 -15.04 -13.71 -37.40
N ALA A 96 -14.40 -13.19 -38.45
CA ALA A 96 -14.21 -11.74 -38.65
C ALA A 96 -15.52 -10.95 -38.56
N GLY A 97 -16.65 -11.50 -39.01
CA GLY A 97 -17.95 -10.84 -39.00
C GLY A 97 -18.65 -10.77 -37.63
N ILE A 98 -18.18 -11.55 -36.66
CA ILE A 98 -18.78 -11.59 -35.30
C ILE A 98 -17.93 -10.94 -34.22
N ILE A 99 -16.69 -10.55 -34.54
CA ILE A 99 -15.84 -9.84 -33.57
C ILE A 99 -16.49 -8.51 -33.25
N HIS A 100 -16.68 -8.26 -31.94
CA HIS A 100 -17.23 -6.98 -31.45
C HIS A 100 -18.72 -6.74 -31.81
N LEU A 101 -19.50 -7.79 -32.03
CA LEU A 101 -20.89 -7.71 -32.45
C LEU A 101 -21.73 -6.98 -31.37
N GLY A 102 -22.52 -6.01 -31.79
CA GLY A 102 -23.34 -5.17 -30.88
C GLY A 102 -22.58 -4.27 -29.89
N ALA A 103 -21.27 -4.45 -29.75
CA ALA A 103 -20.46 -3.76 -28.74
C ALA A 103 -19.95 -2.40 -29.25
N THR A 104 -19.46 -1.59 -28.32
CA THR A 104 -18.71 -0.36 -28.57
C THR A 104 -17.30 -0.46 -28.01
N SER A 105 -16.43 0.48 -28.34
CA SER A 105 -15.02 0.46 -27.91
C SER A 105 -14.85 0.33 -26.40
N CYS A 106 -15.74 0.94 -25.61
CA CYS A 106 -15.70 0.84 -24.16
C CYS A 106 -16.03 -0.53 -23.62
N TYR A 107 -16.63 -1.42 -24.41
CA TYR A 107 -16.81 -2.81 -24.02
C TYR A 107 -15.47 -3.48 -23.70
N VAL A 108 -14.51 -3.41 -24.60
CA VAL A 108 -13.18 -3.97 -24.32
C VAL A 108 -12.32 -3.05 -23.49
N GLY A 109 -12.35 -1.74 -23.73
CA GLY A 109 -11.52 -0.77 -23.00
C GLY A 109 -11.83 -0.74 -21.51
N ASP A 110 -13.07 -0.47 -21.17
CA ASP A 110 -13.48 -0.27 -19.77
C ASP A 110 -13.53 -1.59 -18.96
N ASN A 111 -14.01 -2.68 -19.55
CA ASN A 111 -13.95 -3.98 -18.87
C ASN A 111 -12.51 -4.41 -18.61
N THR A 112 -11.59 -4.19 -19.56
CA THR A 112 -10.16 -4.46 -19.37
C THR A 112 -9.57 -3.63 -18.25
N ASP A 113 -9.87 -2.33 -18.17
CA ASP A 113 -9.37 -1.47 -17.09
C ASP A 113 -9.79 -2.00 -15.71
N VAL A 114 -11.04 -2.46 -15.55
CA VAL A 114 -11.51 -3.06 -14.28
C VAL A 114 -10.79 -4.38 -13.97
N ILE A 115 -10.58 -5.22 -14.98
CA ILE A 115 -9.84 -6.50 -14.82
C ILE A 115 -8.41 -6.23 -14.37
N ILE A 116 -7.71 -5.32 -15.06
CA ILE A 116 -6.32 -4.95 -14.76
C ILE A 116 -6.20 -4.32 -13.37
N MET A 117 -7.13 -3.42 -12.99
CA MET A 117 -7.16 -2.85 -11.64
C MET A 117 -7.35 -3.93 -10.58
N ARG A 118 -8.20 -4.92 -10.79
CA ARG A 118 -8.37 -6.05 -9.88
C ARG A 118 -7.08 -6.86 -9.75
N GLU A 119 -6.45 -7.21 -10.87
CA GLU A 119 -5.17 -7.94 -10.88
C GLU A 119 -4.09 -7.16 -10.12
N GLY A 120 -3.97 -5.86 -10.37
CA GLY A 120 -3.05 -4.98 -9.66
C GLY A 120 -3.33 -4.92 -8.16
N LEU A 121 -4.60 -4.79 -7.74
CA LEU A 121 -4.98 -4.80 -6.32
C LEU A 121 -4.68 -6.15 -5.65
N GLN A 122 -4.79 -7.27 -6.36
CA GLN A 122 -4.43 -8.59 -5.83
C GLN A 122 -2.93 -8.71 -5.56
N VAL A 123 -2.08 -8.15 -6.43
CA VAL A 123 -0.63 -8.06 -6.20
C VAL A 123 -0.32 -7.16 -5.00
N VAL A 124 -0.96 -6.00 -4.92
CA VAL A 124 -0.83 -5.07 -3.77
C VAL A 124 -1.25 -5.75 -2.47
N ARG A 125 -2.38 -6.47 -2.47
CA ARG A 125 -2.87 -7.25 -1.34
C ARG A 125 -1.84 -8.25 -0.83
N ARG A 126 -1.29 -9.06 -1.74
CA ARG A 126 -0.27 -10.05 -1.39
C ARG A 126 0.96 -9.41 -0.76
N LYS A 127 1.48 -8.35 -1.34
CA LYS A 127 2.66 -7.63 -0.83
C LYS A 127 2.39 -6.95 0.51
N LEU A 128 1.22 -6.35 0.66
CA LEU A 128 0.80 -5.73 1.92
C LEU A 128 0.74 -6.75 3.06
N LEU A 129 0.17 -7.94 2.82
CA LEU A 129 0.16 -9.04 3.79
C LEU A 129 1.56 -9.49 4.18
N ASN A 130 2.50 -9.55 3.23
CA ASN A 130 3.90 -9.90 3.53
C ASN A 130 4.58 -8.84 4.39
N VAL A 131 4.39 -7.54 4.11
CA VAL A 131 4.88 -6.46 4.97
C VAL A 131 4.29 -6.57 6.38
N MET A 132 2.99 -6.81 6.50
CA MET A 132 2.31 -6.97 7.79
C MET A 132 2.85 -8.17 8.57
N ASN A 133 3.13 -9.29 7.91
CA ASN A 133 3.72 -10.49 8.52
C ASN A 133 5.12 -10.22 9.09
N LEU A 134 5.96 -9.49 8.35
CA LEU A 134 7.30 -9.10 8.80
C LEU A 134 7.22 -8.15 10.00
N LEU A 135 6.35 -7.16 9.96
CA LEU A 135 6.15 -6.23 11.08
C LEU A 135 5.53 -6.91 12.31
N ALA A 136 4.62 -7.87 12.12
CA ALA A 136 4.05 -8.65 13.22
C ALA A 136 5.15 -9.46 13.94
N SER A 137 6.02 -10.10 13.18
CA SER A 137 7.17 -10.85 13.71
C SER A 137 8.14 -9.93 14.45
N PHE A 138 8.41 -8.74 13.89
CA PHE A 138 9.24 -7.73 14.53
C PHE A 138 8.60 -7.21 15.85
N ALA A 139 7.32 -6.90 15.83
CA ALA A 139 6.59 -6.43 17.00
C ALA A 139 6.61 -7.46 18.14
N ASP A 140 6.38 -8.74 17.84
CA ASP A 140 6.42 -9.82 18.81
C ASP A 140 7.83 -10.00 19.43
N LYS A 141 8.87 -9.94 18.59
CA LYS A 141 10.28 -10.05 19.03
C LYS A 141 10.66 -8.95 20.02
N TYR A 142 10.20 -7.73 19.81
CA TYR A 142 10.60 -6.55 20.60
C TYR A 142 9.51 -6.02 21.54
N LYS A 143 8.47 -6.80 21.82
CA LYS A 143 7.32 -6.39 22.66
C LYS A 143 7.72 -6.02 24.10
N ASN A 144 8.80 -6.61 24.61
CA ASN A 144 9.31 -6.40 25.98
C ASN A 144 10.45 -5.39 26.05
N MET A 145 10.87 -4.80 24.92
CA MET A 145 12.03 -3.90 24.90
C MET A 145 11.62 -2.45 25.16
N PRO A 146 11.91 -1.86 26.35
CA PRO A 146 11.56 -0.47 26.64
C PRO A 146 12.26 0.51 25.71
N ALA A 147 11.54 1.54 25.30
CA ALA A 147 12.04 2.65 24.49
C ALA A 147 11.36 3.96 24.88
N LEU A 148 12.00 5.09 24.60
CA LEU A 148 11.36 6.38 24.77
C LEU A 148 10.20 6.55 23.78
N ALA A 149 9.04 6.95 24.28
CA ALA A 149 7.97 7.46 23.45
C ALA A 149 8.07 8.99 23.35
N TYR A 150 7.65 9.50 22.22
CA TYR A 150 7.71 10.93 21.90
C TYR A 150 6.33 11.48 21.63
N THR A 151 6.00 12.59 22.29
CA THR A 151 4.88 13.47 21.91
C THR A 151 5.45 14.83 21.56
N HIS A 152 4.96 15.47 20.49
CA HIS A 152 5.55 16.72 19.99
C HIS A 152 7.06 16.63 19.74
N LEU A 153 7.54 15.44 19.39
CA LEU A 153 8.96 15.08 19.21
C LEU A 153 9.82 15.33 20.47
N GLN A 154 9.19 15.39 21.66
CA GLN A 154 9.85 15.45 22.96
C GLN A 154 9.67 14.12 23.70
N PRO A 155 10.69 13.66 24.47
CA PRO A 155 10.53 12.51 25.33
C PRO A 155 9.34 12.69 26.28
N ALA A 156 8.47 11.69 26.35
CA ALA A 156 7.29 11.70 27.21
C ALA A 156 7.37 10.56 28.23
N GLN A 157 6.71 9.46 27.99
CA GLN A 157 6.77 8.25 28.81
C GLN A 157 7.49 7.14 28.05
N LEU A 158 7.66 5.97 28.66
CA LEU A 158 8.19 4.82 27.97
C LEU A 158 7.09 4.08 27.20
N THR A 159 7.49 3.46 26.14
CA THR A 159 6.78 2.44 25.38
C THR A 159 7.70 1.23 25.19
N THR A 160 7.36 0.31 24.32
CA THR A 160 8.31 -0.70 23.83
C THR A 160 8.54 -0.55 22.32
N VAL A 161 9.68 -1.03 21.85
CA VAL A 161 9.98 -1.08 20.40
C VAL A 161 8.90 -1.84 19.65
N GLY A 162 8.45 -2.98 20.19
CA GLY A 162 7.36 -3.77 19.61
C GLY A 162 6.03 -3.02 19.59
N LYS A 163 5.70 -2.28 20.67
CA LYS A 163 4.48 -1.46 20.70
C LYS A 163 4.50 -0.35 19.64
N ARG A 164 5.65 0.27 19.40
CA ARG A 164 5.79 1.24 18.30
C ARG A 164 5.54 0.58 16.95
N ALA A 165 6.05 -0.62 16.73
CA ALA A 165 5.82 -1.36 15.48
C ALA A 165 4.35 -1.70 15.25
N THR A 166 3.55 -1.94 16.32
CA THR A 166 2.11 -2.15 16.15
C THR A 166 1.36 -0.91 15.70
N LEU A 167 1.88 0.30 15.88
CA LEU A 167 1.27 1.51 15.34
C LEU A 167 1.36 1.51 13.80
N TRP A 168 2.54 1.17 13.25
CA TRP A 168 2.73 1.05 11.81
C TRP A 168 1.89 -0.10 11.24
N LEU A 169 1.87 -1.23 11.94
CA LEU A 169 1.10 -2.41 11.54
C LEU A 169 -0.40 -2.14 11.51
N ASN A 170 -0.91 -1.36 12.46
CA ASN A 170 -2.33 -1.01 12.54
C ASN A 170 -2.77 -0.10 11.38
N GLU A 171 -1.94 0.85 10.95
CA GLU A 171 -2.25 1.67 9.78
C GLU A 171 -2.33 0.81 8.51
N LEU A 172 -1.39 -0.11 8.32
CA LEU A 172 -1.44 -1.05 7.20
C LEU A 172 -2.63 -2.02 7.28
N TYR A 173 -3.06 -2.40 8.48
CA TYR A 173 -4.27 -3.19 8.66
C TYR A 173 -5.54 -2.42 8.24
N MET A 174 -5.62 -1.12 8.56
CA MET A 174 -6.71 -0.26 8.08
C MET A 174 -6.71 -0.20 6.55
N ASP A 175 -5.54 -0.03 5.93
CA ASP A 175 -5.40 -0.03 4.47
C ASP A 175 -5.80 -1.37 3.85
N TYR A 176 -5.47 -2.49 4.50
CA TYR A 176 -5.88 -3.82 4.09
C TYR A 176 -7.42 -3.96 4.07
N CYS A 177 -8.10 -3.47 5.09
CA CYS A 177 -9.56 -3.49 5.16
C CYS A 177 -10.20 -2.70 4.01
N GLU A 178 -9.68 -1.51 3.70
CA GLU A 178 -10.14 -0.70 2.58
C GLU A 178 -9.86 -1.37 1.22
N LEU A 179 -8.72 -2.03 1.09
CA LEU A 179 -8.36 -2.78 -0.12
C LEU A 179 -9.31 -3.97 -0.35
N GLU A 180 -9.62 -4.77 0.69
CA GLU A 180 -10.58 -5.87 0.61
C GLU A 180 -11.98 -5.37 0.25
N HIS A 181 -12.42 -4.29 0.88
CA HIS A 181 -13.68 -3.65 0.52
C HIS A 181 -13.69 -3.23 -0.95
N ARG A 182 -12.58 -2.68 -1.46
CA ARG A 182 -12.48 -2.27 -2.86
C ARG A 182 -12.51 -3.48 -3.80
N LEU A 183 -11.75 -4.52 -3.54
CA LEU A 183 -11.74 -5.75 -4.31
C LEU A 183 -13.16 -6.36 -4.42
N SER A 184 -13.87 -6.44 -3.30
CA SER A 184 -15.23 -7.01 -3.25
C SER A 184 -16.30 -6.15 -3.93
N SER A 185 -16.02 -4.85 -4.11
CA SER A 185 -16.97 -3.89 -4.71
C SER A 185 -16.74 -3.66 -6.21
N LEU A 186 -15.64 -4.17 -6.78
CA LEU A 186 -15.39 -4.05 -8.23
C LEU A 186 -16.48 -4.80 -9.03
N ALA A 187 -16.96 -4.14 -10.08
CA ALA A 187 -17.94 -4.69 -11.01
C ALA A 187 -17.53 -4.37 -12.45
N LEU A 188 -17.72 -5.30 -13.37
CA LEU A 188 -17.50 -5.03 -14.79
C LEU A 188 -18.49 -4.00 -15.31
N LEU A 189 -18.10 -3.26 -16.34
CA LEU A 189 -19.04 -2.44 -17.10
C LEU A 189 -20.15 -3.30 -17.72
N GLY A 190 -19.81 -4.47 -18.25
CA GLY A 190 -20.67 -5.30 -19.06
C GLY A 190 -20.79 -4.80 -20.49
N SER A 191 -21.89 -5.14 -21.15
CA SER A 191 -22.20 -4.77 -22.55
C SER A 191 -23.25 -3.67 -22.59
N LYS A 192 -22.87 -2.42 -22.28
CA LYS A 192 -23.83 -1.30 -22.12
C LYS A 192 -24.19 -0.57 -23.43
N GLY A 193 -23.34 -0.70 -24.45
CA GLY A 193 -23.56 0.00 -25.73
C GLY A 193 -23.18 1.49 -25.70
N THR A 194 -23.59 2.21 -26.73
CA THR A 194 -23.10 3.57 -27.01
C THR A 194 -23.45 4.59 -25.91
N THR A 195 -24.60 4.48 -25.28
CA THR A 195 -25.11 5.43 -24.29
C THR A 195 -25.54 4.75 -22.98
N GLY A 196 -25.19 3.49 -22.78
CA GLY A 196 -25.59 2.73 -21.60
C GLY A 196 -26.98 2.11 -21.69
N THR A 197 -27.70 2.30 -22.80
CA THR A 197 -29.07 1.83 -22.96
C THR A 197 -29.21 0.43 -23.54
N GLN A 198 -28.10 -0.17 -23.98
CA GLN A 198 -28.06 -1.48 -24.65
C GLN A 198 -28.91 -1.57 -25.94
N ALA A 199 -29.14 -0.45 -26.61
CA ALA A 199 -30.05 -0.39 -27.77
C ALA A 199 -29.64 -1.36 -28.89
N SER A 200 -28.33 -1.46 -29.22
CA SER A 200 -27.85 -2.40 -30.25
C SER A 200 -28.09 -3.88 -29.85
N PHE A 201 -27.94 -4.20 -28.58
CA PHE A 201 -28.26 -5.54 -28.09
C PHE A 201 -29.76 -5.80 -28.07
N MET A 202 -30.59 -4.81 -27.75
CA MET A 202 -32.04 -4.93 -27.86
C MET A 202 -32.48 -5.26 -29.29
N GLU A 203 -31.83 -4.65 -30.29
CA GLU A 203 -32.10 -4.97 -31.69
C GLU A 203 -31.64 -6.36 -32.03
N LEU A 204 -30.40 -6.76 -31.67
CA LEU A 204 -29.84 -8.10 -31.92
C LEU A 204 -30.69 -9.23 -31.35
N PHE A 205 -31.25 -9.03 -30.14
CA PHE A 205 -32.08 -10.04 -29.46
C PHE A 205 -33.60 -9.83 -29.63
N GLY A 206 -34.02 -9.02 -30.61
CA GLY A 206 -35.44 -8.83 -30.91
C GLY A 206 -36.26 -8.27 -29.75
N GLY A 207 -35.66 -7.42 -28.88
CA GLY A 207 -36.32 -6.82 -27.74
C GLY A 207 -36.27 -7.66 -26.45
N ASP A 208 -35.62 -8.82 -26.46
CA ASP A 208 -35.53 -9.69 -25.28
C ASP A 208 -34.49 -9.24 -24.25
N SER A 209 -34.92 -8.43 -23.28
CA SER A 209 -34.10 -7.92 -22.20
C SER A 209 -33.53 -9.01 -21.28
N ALA A 210 -34.17 -10.19 -21.18
CA ALA A 210 -33.69 -11.27 -20.33
C ALA A 210 -32.42 -11.89 -20.96
N LYS A 211 -32.39 -12.08 -22.27
CA LYS A 211 -31.21 -12.55 -22.98
C LYS A 211 -30.03 -11.61 -22.85
N ILE A 212 -30.26 -10.30 -22.92
CA ILE A 212 -29.19 -9.30 -22.77
C ILE A 212 -28.57 -9.35 -21.35
N LYS A 213 -29.41 -9.47 -20.32
CA LYS A 213 -28.92 -9.67 -18.93
C LYS A 213 -28.13 -10.96 -18.77
N ALA A 214 -28.56 -12.05 -19.43
CA ALA A 214 -27.84 -13.31 -19.40
C ALA A 214 -26.48 -13.19 -20.11
N VAL A 215 -26.38 -12.49 -21.23
CA VAL A 215 -25.10 -12.18 -21.90
C VAL A 215 -24.14 -11.46 -20.97
N GLU A 216 -24.60 -10.40 -20.29
CA GLU A 216 -23.76 -9.68 -19.32
C GLU A 216 -23.26 -10.54 -18.16
N GLN A 217 -24.14 -11.38 -17.62
CA GLN A 217 -23.79 -12.29 -16.52
C GLN A 217 -22.79 -13.36 -16.97
N ASP A 218 -22.98 -13.94 -18.16
CA ASP A 218 -22.06 -14.94 -18.71
C ASP A 218 -20.67 -14.34 -18.99
N ILE A 219 -20.60 -13.10 -19.51
CA ILE A 219 -19.34 -12.39 -19.69
C ILE A 219 -18.66 -12.14 -18.33
N ALA A 220 -19.39 -11.62 -17.35
CA ALA A 220 -18.85 -11.35 -16.02
C ALA A 220 -18.29 -12.63 -15.39
N ALA A 221 -19.07 -13.70 -15.38
CA ALA A 221 -18.63 -14.99 -14.83
C ALA A 221 -17.40 -15.55 -15.53
N SER A 222 -17.30 -15.42 -16.86
CA SER A 222 -16.13 -15.87 -17.63
C SER A 222 -14.86 -15.09 -17.31
N MET A 223 -15.00 -13.83 -16.84
CA MET A 223 -13.90 -12.97 -16.37
C MET A 223 -13.68 -13.05 -14.84
N GLY A 224 -14.38 -13.96 -14.16
CA GLY A 224 -14.27 -14.15 -12.72
C GLY A 224 -14.84 -12.97 -11.89
N PHE A 225 -15.92 -12.35 -12.36
CA PHE A 225 -16.66 -11.32 -11.63
C PHE A 225 -18.09 -11.79 -11.35
N ASP A 226 -18.57 -11.47 -10.15
CA ASP A 226 -19.95 -11.77 -9.74
C ASP A 226 -20.93 -10.64 -10.09
N LYS A 227 -20.40 -9.48 -10.48
CA LYS A 227 -21.20 -8.25 -10.62
C LYS A 227 -20.89 -7.51 -11.90
N VAL A 228 -21.95 -6.94 -12.47
CA VAL A 228 -21.92 -5.93 -13.54
C VAL A 228 -22.55 -4.66 -13.00
N VAL A 229 -22.06 -3.51 -13.41
CA VAL A 229 -22.66 -2.21 -13.00
C VAL A 229 -24.12 -2.13 -13.44
N SER A 230 -25.00 -1.77 -12.54
CA SER A 230 -26.45 -1.72 -12.81
C SER A 230 -26.83 -0.60 -13.76
N VAL A 231 -26.14 0.55 -13.67
CA VAL A 231 -26.40 1.76 -14.46
C VAL A 231 -25.07 2.41 -14.86
N SER A 232 -24.98 2.77 -16.13
CA SER A 232 -23.83 3.51 -16.65
C SER A 232 -24.21 4.30 -17.91
N GLY A 233 -23.37 5.24 -18.33
CA GLY A 233 -23.35 5.70 -19.72
C GLY A 233 -22.60 4.70 -20.62
N GLN A 234 -21.83 5.21 -21.57
CA GLN A 234 -20.97 4.36 -22.40
C GLN A 234 -19.84 3.72 -21.59
N THR A 235 -19.39 4.37 -20.50
CA THR A 235 -18.28 3.97 -19.63
C THR A 235 -18.79 3.62 -18.24
N TYR A 236 -17.99 2.90 -17.45
CA TYR A 236 -18.19 2.88 -16.00
C TYR A 236 -17.89 4.26 -15.40
N SER A 237 -18.45 4.57 -14.23
CA SER A 237 -18.18 5.83 -13.55
C SER A 237 -16.69 5.96 -13.22
N ARG A 238 -16.04 7.02 -13.69
CA ARG A 238 -14.61 7.32 -13.37
C ARG A 238 -14.36 7.53 -11.89
N LYS A 239 -15.43 7.62 -11.09
CA LYS A 239 -15.32 7.54 -9.63
C LYS A 239 -14.71 6.22 -9.15
N MET A 240 -14.85 5.12 -9.90
CA MET A 240 -14.21 3.85 -9.59
C MET A 240 -12.67 3.97 -9.63
N ASP A 241 -12.12 4.65 -10.63
CA ASP A 241 -10.67 4.92 -10.72
C ASP A 241 -10.18 5.67 -9.50
N TYR A 242 -10.89 6.75 -9.11
CA TYR A 242 -10.59 7.51 -7.90
C TYR A 242 -10.63 6.63 -6.64
N GLN A 243 -11.65 5.79 -6.50
CA GLN A 243 -11.79 4.91 -5.35
C GLN A 243 -10.66 3.87 -5.26
N VAL A 244 -10.21 3.35 -6.39
CA VAL A 244 -9.05 2.43 -6.45
C VAL A 244 -7.77 3.17 -6.09
N VAL A 245 -7.50 4.30 -6.75
CA VAL A 245 -6.26 5.07 -6.49
C VAL A 245 -6.23 5.67 -5.09
N SER A 246 -7.40 5.98 -4.47
CA SER A 246 -7.45 6.42 -3.08
C SER A 246 -7.01 5.34 -2.08
N VAL A 247 -7.30 4.06 -2.33
CA VAL A 247 -6.76 2.95 -1.53
C VAL A 247 -5.24 2.87 -1.67
N LEU A 248 -4.72 2.99 -2.89
CA LEU A 248 -3.28 3.02 -3.13
C LEU A 248 -2.61 4.20 -2.41
N SER A 249 -3.26 5.36 -2.40
CA SER A 249 -2.81 6.54 -1.65
C SER A 249 -2.79 6.30 -0.14
N GLY A 250 -3.77 5.59 0.42
CA GLY A 250 -3.78 5.20 1.84
C GLY A 250 -2.54 4.39 2.21
N ILE A 251 -2.28 3.33 1.46
CA ILE A 251 -1.08 2.48 1.64
C ILE A 251 0.21 3.31 1.55
N ALA A 252 0.29 4.22 0.58
CA ALA A 252 1.44 5.10 0.41
C ALA A 252 1.64 6.05 1.62
N GLN A 253 0.56 6.55 2.23
CA GLN A 253 0.60 7.38 3.43
C GLN A 253 1.14 6.59 4.63
N SER A 254 0.62 5.38 4.88
CA SER A 254 1.08 4.50 5.96
C SER A 254 2.55 4.12 5.80
N ALA A 255 2.98 3.76 4.59
CA ALA A 255 4.37 3.49 4.27
C ALA A 255 5.27 4.71 4.48
N SER A 256 4.79 5.90 4.11
CA SER A 256 5.52 7.15 4.31
C SER A 256 5.71 7.47 5.79
N LYS A 257 4.68 7.27 6.63
CA LYS A 257 4.79 7.47 8.07
C LYS A 257 5.80 6.51 8.70
N PHE A 258 5.73 5.22 8.38
CA PHE A 258 6.74 4.23 8.77
C PHE A 258 8.16 4.69 8.43
N ALA A 259 8.37 5.13 7.18
CA ALA A 259 9.67 5.56 6.70
C ALA A 259 10.18 6.83 7.40
N TYR A 260 9.30 7.80 7.69
CA TYR A 260 9.68 8.99 8.46
C TYR A 260 10.07 8.63 9.90
N ASP A 261 9.29 7.80 10.58
CA ASP A 261 9.61 7.34 11.94
C ASP A 261 10.98 6.63 11.97
N LEU A 262 11.24 5.74 11.00
CA LEU A 262 12.52 5.02 10.93
C LEU A 262 13.70 5.95 10.63
N ARG A 263 13.53 6.98 9.79
CA ARG A 263 14.56 8.01 9.55
C ARG A 263 14.88 8.80 10.80
N LEU A 264 13.88 9.14 11.62
CA LEU A 264 14.08 9.78 12.93
C LEU A 264 14.80 8.84 13.90
N LEU A 265 14.40 7.58 13.96
CA LEU A 265 15.07 6.56 14.79
C LEU A 265 16.52 6.31 14.36
N ALA A 266 16.81 6.40 13.07
CA ALA A 266 18.19 6.33 12.56
C ALA A 266 19.01 7.56 12.95
N ASN A 267 18.42 8.77 12.94
CA ASN A 267 19.07 9.97 13.49
C ASN A 267 19.37 9.84 14.99
N PHE A 268 18.47 9.20 15.74
CA PHE A 268 18.69 8.89 17.16
C PHE A 268 19.67 7.75 17.40
N LYS A 269 20.10 7.06 16.34
CA LYS A 269 20.95 5.85 16.36
C LYS A 269 20.29 4.67 17.08
N GLU A 270 18.98 4.68 17.19
CA GLU A 270 18.21 3.61 17.86
C GLU A 270 17.89 2.46 16.92
N MET A 271 17.53 2.76 15.67
CA MET A 271 17.19 1.78 14.64
C MET A 271 17.68 2.24 13.27
N GLU A 272 17.95 1.26 12.41
CA GLU A 272 18.34 1.51 11.00
C GLU A 272 17.67 0.52 10.06
N GLU A 273 17.51 0.93 8.79
CA GLU A 273 17.20 0.01 7.70
C GLU A 273 18.40 -0.94 7.44
N PRO A 274 18.20 -2.11 6.79
CA PRO A 274 19.28 -3.01 6.47
C PRO A 274 20.32 -2.34 5.57
N PHE A 275 21.60 -2.67 5.82
CA PHE A 275 22.72 -2.15 5.04
C PHE A 275 23.57 -3.32 4.55
N GLU A 276 23.71 -3.45 3.23
CA GLU A 276 24.44 -4.55 2.63
C GLU A 276 25.96 -4.34 2.72
N LYS A 277 26.72 -5.43 2.77
CA LYS A 277 28.18 -5.38 2.95
C LYS A 277 28.91 -4.58 1.86
N SER A 278 28.39 -4.59 0.63
CA SER A 278 28.93 -3.89 -0.52
C SER A 278 28.28 -2.53 -0.77
N GLN A 279 27.29 -2.13 0.02
CA GLN A 279 26.53 -0.90 -0.17
C GLN A 279 27.39 0.31 0.20
N ILE A 280 27.38 1.34 -0.67
CA ILE A 280 28.01 2.63 -0.38
C ILE A 280 26.93 3.60 0.08
N GLY A 281 26.99 3.99 1.36
CA GLY A 281 26.02 4.92 1.96
C GLY A 281 26.31 6.40 1.66
N SER A 282 27.56 6.74 1.35
CA SER A 282 27.98 8.11 1.06
C SER A 282 29.28 8.10 0.22
N SER A 283 29.34 8.94 -0.80
CA SER A 283 30.54 9.09 -1.64
C SER A 283 31.70 9.79 -0.90
N ALA A 284 31.40 10.62 0.11
CA ALA A 284 32.40 11.42 0.83
C ALA A 284 32.77 10.84 2.21
N MET A 285 31.82 10.16 2.87
CA MET A 285 31.98 9.62 4.25
C MET A 285 31.63 8.13 4.27
N PRO A 286 32.61 7.23 4.08
CA PRO A 286 32.36 5.79 3.92
C PRO A 286 31.60 5.12 5.10
N TYR A 287 31.74 5.65 6.33
CA TYR A 287 31.05 5.15 7.51
C TYR A 287 29.58 5.57 7.63
N LYS A 288 29.15 6.56 6.82
CA LYS A 288 27.81 7.12 6.93
C LYS A 288 26.77 6.22 6.27
N ARG A 289 25.80 5.75 7.07
CA ARG A 289 24.67 4.96 6.62
C ARG A 289 23.45 5.84 6.47
N ASN A 290 23.16 6.21 5.23
CA ASN A 290 21.96 7.01 4.94
C ASN A 290 20.75 6.09 4.81
N PRO A 291 19.57 6.47 5.34
CA PRO A 291 18.33 5.69 5.21
C PRO A 291 17.70 5.88 3.82
N MET A 292 18.45 5.48 2.77
CA MET A 292 18.10 5.76 1.37
C MET A 292 16.83 5.03 0.92
N ARG A 293 16.55 3.85 1.48
CA ARG A 293 15.34 3.08 1.18
C ARG A 293 14.12 3.79 1.74
N CYS A 294 14.19 4.26 2.99
CA CYS A 294 13.12 5.05 3.61
C CYS A 294 12.93 6.41 2.91
N GLU A 295 14.01 7.06 2.47
CA GLU A 295 13.91 8.30 1.68
C GLU A 295 13.20 8.06 0.34
N ARG A 296 13.46 6.93 -0.30
CA ARG A 296 12.79 6.53 -1.54
C ARG A 296 11.32 6.21 -1.32
N ILE A 297 10.95 5.50 -0.24
CA ILE A 297 9.54 5.30 0.15
C ILE A 297 8.83 6.65 0.27
N ASN A 298 9.40 7.61 1.02
CA ASN A 298 8.80 8.93 1.18
C ASN A 298 8.65 9.70 -0.15
N ALA A 299 9.62 9.58 -1.05
CA ALA A 299 9.57 10.24 -2.35
C ALA A 299 8.48 9.66 -3.26
N LEU A 300 8.41 8.32 -3.36
CA LEU A 300 7.40 7.62 -4.16
C LEU A 300 5.99 7.79 -3.58
N ALA A 301 5.86 7.73 -2.25
CA ALA A 301 4.57 7.94 -1.58
C ALA A 301 4.00 9.34 -1.85
N ARG A 302 4.83 10.37 -1.84
CA ARG A 302 4.41 11.73 -2.19
C ARG A 302 3.87 11.81 -3.62
N TYR A 303 4.50 11.11 -4.57
CA TYR A 303 4.01 11.03 -5.95
C TYR A 303 2.61 10.39 -6.00
N VAL A 304 2.43 9.21 -5.41
CA VAL A 304 1.15 8.49 -5.41
C VAL A 304 0.03 9.31 -4.72
N CYS A 305 0.33 9.94 -3.59
CA CYS A 305 -0.65 10.78 -2.89
C CYS A 305 -1.13 11.97 -3.73
N VAL A 306 -0.23 12.62 -4.46
CA VAL A 306 -0.57 13.75 -5.34
C VAL A 306 -1.30 13.25 -6.59
N ASP A 307 -0.89 12.11 -7.17
CA ASP A 307 -1.51 11.52 -8.34
C ASP A 307 -2.99 11.17 -8.15
N THR A 308 -3.42 10.90 -6.93
CA THR A 308 -4.83 10.67 -6.59
C THR A 308 -5.74 11.83 -7.03
N LEU A 309 -5.24 13.06 -7.07
CA LEU A 309 -6.00 14.22 -7.55
C LEU A 309 -6.35 14.13 -9.04
N ASN A 310 -5.52 13.48 -9.86
CA ASN A 310 -5.81 13.25 -11.27
C ASN A 310 -7.14 12.50 -11.43
N THR A 311 -7.31 11.39 -10.73
CA THR A 311 -8.53 10.58 -10.80
C THR A 311 -9.74 11.27 -10.17
N ALA A 312 -9.56 12.03 -9.10
CA ALA A 312 -10.62 12.82 -8.47
C ALA A 312 -11.16 13.91 -9.44
N MET A 313 -10.27 14.66 -10.06
CA MET A 313 -10.63 15.72 -11.01
C MET A 313 -11.25 15.12 -12.28
N THR A 314 -10.65 14.06 -12.85
CA THR A 314 -11.20 13.37 -14.00
C THR A 314 -12.63 12.89 -13.74
N SER A 315 -12.89 12.30 -12.58
CA SER A 315 -14.22 11.85 -12.19
C SER A 315 -15.23 13.00 -12.13
N SER A 316 -14.84 14.16 -11.61
CA SER A 316 -15.73 15.31 -11.42
C SER A 316 -16.01 16.10 -12.70
N LEU A 317 -15.16 15.97 -13.72
CA LEU A 317 -15.25 16.69 -14.98
C LEU A 317 -15.92 15.89 -16.11
N GLN A 318 -16.34 14.65 -15.86
CA GLN A 318 -17.14 13.88 -16.83
C GLN A 318 -18.52 14.51 -17.00
N PHE A 319 -19.04 14.50 -18.23
CA PHE A 319 -20.37 15.01 -18.50
C PHE A 319 -21.17 14.07 -19.40
N PHE A 320 -22.46 14.00 -19.12
CA PHE A 320 -23.44 13.14 -19.80
C PHE A 320 -23.00 11.67 -19.85
N GLU A 321 -23.23 10.99 -20.97
CA GLU A 321 -22.97 9.56 -21.13
C GLU A 321 -21.52 9.25 -21.52
N ARG A 322 -20.79 10.24 -22.05
CA ARG A 322 -19.38 10.09 -22.48
C ARG A 322 -18.70 11.42 -22.76
N THR A 323 -17.47 11.55 -22.24
CA THR A 323 -16.45 12.46 -22.74
C THR A 323 -15.14 11.68 -22.91
N LEU A 324 -14.17 12.16 -23.67
CA LEU A 324 -12.91 11.46 -23.96
C LEU A 324 -11.71 12.00 -23.18
N ASP A 325 -11.86 13.06 -22.41
CA ASP A 325 -10.79 13.71 -21.66
C ASP A 325 -10.18 12.83 -20.55
N ASP A 326 -10.92 11.83 -20.09
CA ASP A 326 -10.46 10.81 -19.15
C ASP A 326 -9.34 9.94 -19.73
N SER A 327 -9.40 9.63 -21.01
CA SER A 327 -8.65 8.57 -21.66
C SER A 327 -7.13 8.76 -21.53
N ALA A 328 -6.60 9.91 -21.85
CA ALA A 328 -5.17 10.20 -21.76
C ALA A 328 -4.70 10.27 -20.31
N ASN A 329 -5.46 10.91 -19.42
CA ASN A 329 -5.11 11.06 -18.01
C ASN A 329 -5.04 9.70 -17.30
N LYS A 330 -6.09 8.87 -17.40
CA LYS A 330 -6.13 7.59 -16.68
C LYS A 330 -5.08 6.58 -17.14
N ARG A 331 -4.67 6.62 -18.43
CA ARG A 331 -3.59 5.76 -18.95
C ARG A 331 -2.26 6.00 -18.25
N ILE A 332 -2.06 7.18 -17.70
CA ILE A 332 -0.87 7.58 -16.94
C ILE A 332 -1.15 7.39 -15.45
N ALA A 333 -2.12 8.09 -14.91
CA ALA A 333 -2.38 8.19 -13.48
C ALA A 333 -2.65 6.83 -12.84
N VAL A 334 -3.57 6.02 -13.39
CA VAL A 334 -3.90 4.73 -12.78
C VAL A 334 -2.72 3.78 -12.81
N ALA A 335 -2.05 3.63 -13.96
CA ALA A 335 -0.91 2.74 -14.09
C ALA A 335 0.24 3.14 -13.17
N GLU A 336 0.61 4.42 -13.14
CA GLU A 336 1.75 4.90 -12.33
C GLU A 336 1.46 4.86 -10.83
N ALA A 337 0.21 5.01 -10.39
CA ALA A 337 -0.19 4.80 -8.99
C ALA A 337 0.08 3.35 -8.54
N PHE A 338 -0.30 2.36 -9.35
CA PHE A 338 -0.02 0.95 -9.07
C PHE A 338 1.48 0.64 -9.08
N LEU A 339 2.21 1.10 -10.10
CA LEU A 339 3.66 0.93 -10.17
C LEU A 339 4.37 1.58 -8.98
N GLY A 340 3.88 2.74 -8.54
CA GLY A 340 4.39 3.46 -7.37
C GLY A 340 4.19 2.70 -6.07
N VAL A 341 2.98 2.19 -5.81
CA VAL A 341 2.70 1.40 -4.59
C VAL A 341 3.40 0.05 -4.61
N ASP A 342 3.47 -0.61 -5.76
CA ASP A 342 4.26 -1.83 -5.93
C ASP A 342 5.72 -1.62 -5.52
N ALA A 343 6.34 -0.55 -6.00
CA ALA A 343 7.70 -0.16 -5.65
C ALA A 343 7.86 0.14 -4.15
N ILE A 344 6.92 0.87 -3.56
CA ILE A 344 6.90 1.19 -2.12
C ILE A 344 6.85 -0.09 -1.29
N LEU A 345 5.94 -1.00 -1.60
CA LEU A 345 5.78 -2.25 -0.84
C LEU A 345 6.99 -3.18 -1.00
N ASN A 346 7.62 -3.25 -2.17
CA ASN A 346 8.87 -4.00 -2.38
C ASN A 346 9.99 -3.46 -1.47
N ILE A 347 10.17 -2.14 -1.44
CA ILE A 347 11.18 -1.51 -0.59
C ILE A 347 10.83 -1.75 0.88
N MET A 348 9.55 -1.61 1.25
CA MET A 348 9.12 -1.78 2.63
C MET A 348 9.29 -3.22 3.13
N MET A 349 9.00 -4.24 2.29
CA MET A 349 9.32 -5.65 2.63
C MET A 349 10.80 -5.85 2.90
N ASN A 350 11.66 -5.33 2.03
CA ASN A 350 13.10 -5.44 2.20
C ASN A 350 13.59 -4.74 3.48
N VAL A 351 13.07 -3.56 3.78
CA VAL A 351 13.40 -2.83 5.02
C VAL A 351 12.92 -3.59 6.25
N CYS A 352 11.68 -4.08 6.25
CA CYS A 352 11.09 -4.78 7.40
C CYS A 352 11.76 -6.13 7.69
N ASP A 353 12.23 -6.86 6.66
CA ASP A 353 12.95 -8.13 6.82
C ASP A 353 14.33 -7.95 7.48
N GLY A 354 14.94 -6.77 7.34
CA GLY A 354 16.29 -6.48 7.83
C GLY A 354 16.41 -5.37 8.86
N LEU A 355 15.33 -4.95 9.53
CA LEU A 355 15.38 -3.88 10.55
C LEU A 355 16.41 -4.16 11.64
N VAL A 356 17.29 -3.19 11.87
CA VAL A 356 18.34 -3.25 12.90
C VAL A 356 17.90 -2.41 14.10
N VAL A 357 18.01 -2.97 15.31
CA VAL A 357 17.76 -2.28 16.57
C VAL A 357 19.04 -2.28 17.40
N TYR A 358 19.48 -1.12 17.84
CA TYR A 358 20.64 -0.94 18.70
C TYR A 358 20.21 -0.87 20.18
N ASP A 359 20.01 -2.03 20.79
CA ASP A 359 19.47 -2.19 22.15
C ASP A 359 20.20 -1.37 23.20
N LYS A 360 21.52 -1.33 23.14
CA LYS A 360 22.36 -0.55 24.08
C LYS A 360 22.15 0.96 23.93
N VAL A 361 21.96 1.43 22.70
CA VAL A 361 21.67 2.88 22.45
C VAL A 361 20.27 3.22 22.94
N VAL A 362 19.27 2.40 22.61
CA VAL A 362 17.89 2.56 23.10
C VAL A 362 17.88 2.62 24.63
N ARG A 363 18.54 1.65 25.29
CA ARG A 363 18.62 1.63 26.76
C ARG A 363 19.33 2.84 27.33
N ALA A 364 20.46 3.28 26.76
CA ALA A 364 21.18 4.46 27.22
C ALA A 364 20.33 5.73 27.16
N ARG A 365 19.56 5.90 26.06
CA ARG A 365 18.63 7.03 25.89
C ARG A 365 17.50 6.97 26.92
N VAL A 366 16.91 5.80 27.16
CA VAL A 366 15.91 5.59 28.19
C VAL A 366 16.47 5.99 29.56
N MET A 367 17.65 5.50 29.93
CA MET A 367 18.26 5.77 31.24
C MET A 367 18.62 7.24 31.46
N ASN A 368 18.86 8.02 30.39
CA ASN A 368 19.08 9.47 30.51
C ASN A 368 17.81 10.25 30.88
N GLU A 369 16.64 9.78 30.43
CA GLU A 369 15.35 10.47 30.64
C GLU A 369 14.54 9.88 31.81
N LEU A 370 14.76 8.62 32.15
CA LEU A 370 14.01 7.89 33.17
C LEU A 370 14.00 8.57 34.57
N PRO A 371 15.09 9.21 35.01
CA PRO A 371 15.09 9.92 36.29
C PRO A 371 13.97 10.96 36.40
N PHE A 372 13.69 11.70 35.32
CA PHE A 372 12.61 12.66 35.28
C PHE A 372 11.22 12.01 35.31
N MET A 373 11.07 10.86 34.70
CA MET A 373 9.81 10.11 34.65
C MET A 373 9.50 9.40 35.96
N ALA A 374 10.55 8.98 36.68
CA ALA A 374 10.44 8.23 37.94
C ALA A 374 10.22 9.13 39.17
N THR A 375 10.17 10.44 39.04
CA THR A 375 10.05 11.38 40.16
C THR A 375 8.85 11.11 41.07
N GLU A 376 7.69 10.73 40.48
CA GLU A 376 6.50 10.38 41.24
C GLU A 376 6.71 9.10 42.05
N ASN A 377 7.30 8.06 41.46
CA ASN A 377 7.59 6.82 42.15
C ASN A 377 8.56 6.99 43.31
N ILE A 378 9.63 7.80 43.12
CA ILE A 378 10.60 8.14 44.14
C ILE A 378 9.92 8.91 45.27
N MET A 379 9.07 9.90 44.93
CA MET A 379 8.31 10.67 45.92
C MET A 379 7.40 9.76 46.76
N MET A 380 6.66 8.86 46.10
CA MET A 380 5.73 7.95 46.80
C MET A 380 6.46 7.00 47.73
N ASP A 381 7.66 6.54 47.35
CA ASP A 381 8.47 5.69 48.22
C ASP A 381 8.98 6.47 49.47
N ALA A 382 9.44 7.68 49.27
CA ALA A 382 9.83 8.56 50.37
C ALA A 382 8.63 8.89 51.29
N VAL A 383 7.41 9.07 50.77
CA VAL A 383 6.19 9.26 51.56
C VAL A 383 5.88 8.03 52.40
N LYS A 384 6.03 6.81 51.87
CA LYS A 384 5.85 5.57 52.64
C LYS A 384 6.79 5.46 53.80
N LYS A 385 7.96 6.08 53.74
CA LYS A 385 8.95 6.17 54.84
C LYS A 385 8.68 7.29 55.81
N GLY A 386 7.58 8.03 55.67
CA GLY A 386 7.15 9.08 56.59
C GLY A 386 7.42 10.53 56.11
N GLY A 387 7.88 10.68 54.86
CA GLY A 387 8.12 12.01 54.28
C GLY A 387 6.83 12.79 53.99
N ASN A 388 6.90 14.13 54.10
CA ASN A 388 5.78 15.00 53.77
C ASN A 388 5.64 15.18 52.27
N ARG A 389 4.54 14.74 51.71
CA ARG A 389 4.29 14.76 50.25
C ARG A 389 4.43 16.16 49.65
N GLN A 390 3.94 17.21 50.29
CA GLN A 390 3.99 18.60 49.77
C GLN A 390 5.44 19.14 49.74
N GLU A 391 6.17 18.89 50.79
CA GLU A 391 7.57 19.26 50.86
C GLU A 391 8.42 18.50 49.83
N LEU A 392 8.23 17.20 49.73
CA LEU A 392 8.94 16.34 48.74
C LEU A 392 8.64 16.75 47.30
N HIS A 393 7.39 17.09 47.00
CA HIS A 393 7.01 17.57 45.66
C HIS A 393 7.75 18.88 45.31
N GLU A 394 7.82 19.87 46.24
CA GLU A 394 8.53 21.12 45.98
C GLU A 394 10.04 20.89 45.82
N LYS A 395 10.63 20.03 46.63
CA LYS A 395 12.03 19.65 46.51
C LYS A 395 12.32 18.95 45.17
N LEU A 396 11.47 18.02 44.74
CA LEU A 396 11.59 17.38 43.41
C LEU A 396 11.51 18.38 42.28
N ARG A 397 10.59 19.37 42.39
CA ARG A 397 10.48 20.43 41.38
C ARG A 397 11.80 21.22 41.26
N VAL A 398 12.37 21.64 42.42
CA VAL A 398 13.62 22.39 42.47
C VAL A 398 14.80 21.53 41.89
N HIS A 399 14.94 20.29 42.36
CA HIS A 399 16.00 19.40 41.89
C HIS A 399 15.87 19.06 40.39
N SER A 400 14.65 18.82 39.90
CA SER A 400 14.39 18.55 38.49
C SER A 400 14.73 19.77 37.62
N GLN A 401 14.39 20.98 38.03
CA GLN A 401 14.76 22.20 37.31
C GLN A 401 16.28 22.41 37.28
N ALA A 402 16.95 22.17 38.38
CA ALA A 402 18.40 22.28 38.46
C ALA A 402 19.10 21.23 37.55
N ALA A 403 18.65 19.98 37.61
CA ALA A 403 19.18 18.91 36.72
C ALA A 403 18.89 19.21 35.25
N ALA A 404 17.69 19.71 34.92
CA ALA A 404 17.35 20.10 33.56
C ALA A 404 18.25 21.25 33.03
N ARG A 405 18.66 22.17 33.90
CA ARG A 405 19.62 23.23 33.56
C ARG A 405 21.00 22.65 33.24
N VAL A 406 21.50 21.74 34.07
CA VAL A 406 22.77 21.03 33.81
C VAL A 406 22.74 20.36 32.45
N VAL A 407 21.66 19.65 32.11
CA VAL A 407 21.53 18.95 30.80
C VAL A 407 21.44 19.96 29.65
N LYS A 408 20.61 21.00 29.76
CA LYS A 408 20.25 21.86 28.62
C LYS A 408 21.20 23.06 28.43
N GLU A 409 21.65 23.69 29.53
CA GLU A 409 22.48 24.89 29.48
C GLU A 409 23.98 24.56 29.54
N GLU A 410 24.36 23.52 30.31
CA GLU A 410 25.76 23.17 30.54
C GLU A 410 26.22 21.97 29.70
N GLY A 411 25.29 21.25 29.03
CA GLY A 411 25.60 20.04 28.25
C GLY A 411 26.08 18.85 29.11
N GLY A 412 25.81 18.93 30.42
CA GLY A 412 26.20 17.93 31.42
C GLY A 412 25.29 16.70 31.42
N LYS A 413 25.65 15.71 32.24
CA LYS A 413 24.81 14.53 32.47
C LYS A 413 23.68 14.86 33.44
N ASN A 414 22.54 14.17 33.31
CA ASN A 414 21.44 14.27 34.26
C ASN A 414 21.88 13.81 35.65
N ASP A 415 21.96 14.72 36.57
CA ASP A 415 22.38 14.53 37.95
C ASP A 415 21.23 14.50 38.98
N LEU A 416 19.98 14.38 38.48
CA LEU A 416 18.78 14.43 39.33
C LEU A 416 18.82 13.41 40.48
N ILE A 417 19.26 12.18 40.17
CA ILE A 417 19.35 11.12 41.19
C ILE A 417 20.39 11.44 42.25
N ASP A 418 21.53 11.99 41.87
CA ASP A 418 22.57 12.43 42.83
C ASP A 418 22.03 13.49 43.77
N ARG A 419 21.26 14.45 43.26
CA ARG A 419 20.61 15.52 44.04
C ARG A 419 19.59 14.96 45.03
N ILE A 420 18.75 14.01 44.57
CA ILE A 420 17.71 13.38 45.40
C ILE A 420 18.36 12.55 46.50
N CYS A 421 19.36 11.73 46.19
CA CYS A 421 20.08 10.93 47.21
C CYS A 421 20.87 11.79 48.23
N ALA A 422 21.32 12.98 47.85
CA ALA A 422 22.00 13.90 48.76
C ALA A 422 21.05 14.71 49.65
N ASP A 423 19.75 14.76 49.35
CA ASP A 423 18.76 15.49 50.15
C ASP A 423 18.13 14.55 51.20
N PRO A 424 18.42 14.80 52.51
CA PRO A 424 17.97 13.93 53.59
C PRO A 424 16.44 13.84 53.73
N ALA A 425 15.70 14.75 53.12
CA ALA A 425 14.25 14.76 53.19
C ALA A 425 13.62 13.55 52.48
N PHE A 426 14.32 12.99 51.50
CA PHE A 426 13.81 11.81 50.75
C PHE A 426 14.00 10.50 51.51
N MET A 427 14.91 10.43 52.48
CA MET A 427 15.19 9.19 53.24
C MET A 427 15.38 7.98 52.38
N ILE A 428 16.01 8.14 51.21
CA ILE A 428 16.18 7.10 50.20
C ILE A 428 17.66 6.91 49.86
N THR A 429 18.07 5.67 49.77
CA THR A 429 19.45 5.32 49.34
C THR A 429 19.55 5.22 47.84
N ARG A 430 20.78 5.25 47.33
CA ARG A 430 21.04 5.08 45.90
C ARG A 430 20.54 3.70 45.41
N GLU A 431 20.78 2.63 46.15
CA GLU A 431 20.34 1.28 45.84
C GLU A 431 18.80 1.19 45.73
N GLU A 432 18.10 1.90 46.60
CA GLU A 432 16.63 1.94 46.56
C GLU A 432 16.13 2.69 45.31
N VAL A 433 16.76 3.83 44.96
CA VAL A 433 16.43 4.55 43.73
C VAL A 433 16.73 3.72 42.50
N GLU A 434 17.87 3.04 42.42
CA GLU A 434 18.25 2.16 41.34
C GLU A 434 17.27 0.99 41.18
N ALA A 435 16.68 0.49 42.28
CA ALA A 435 15.64 -0.52 42.25
C ALA A 435 14.30 0.00 41.66
N ILE A 436 14.02 1.29 41.82
CA ILE A 436 12.88 1.97 41.20
C ILE A 436 13.13 2.22 39.70
N LEU A 437 14.37 2.58 39.33
CA LEU A 437 14.74 2.92 37.94
C LEU A 437 14.88 1.71 37.03
N ARG A 438 13.83 0.88 36.96
CA ARG A 438 13.74 -0.27 36.05
C ARG A 438 12.84 0.09 34.89
N PRO A 439 13.36 0.28 33.66
CA PRO A 439 12.57 0.73 32.52
C PRO A 439 11.31 -0.10 32.27
N GLU A 440 11.38 -1.40 32.54
CA GLU A 440 10.30 -2.36 32.33
C GLU A 440 9.03 -2.04 33.14
N GLN A 441 9.18 -1.35 34.27
CA GLN A 441 8.07 -0.93 35.15
C GLN A 441 7.33 0.32 34.65
N PHE A 442 7.87 1.01 33.65
CA PHE A 442 7.34 2.27 33.11
C PHE A 442 6.70 2.14 31.73
N THR A 443 6.58 0.92 31.20
CA THR A 443 6.03 0.66 29.86
C THR A 443 4.51 0.46 29.86
N GLY A 444 3.87 0.55 31.02
CA GLY A 444 2.43 0.32 31.18
C GLY A 444 2.02 -1.05 30.60
N ARG A 445 0.95 -1.09 29.83
CA ARG A 445 0.44 -2.27 29.14
C ARG A 445 1.00 -2.49 27.74
N SER A 446 2.18 -1.96 27.42
CA SER A 446 2.71 -2.03 26.05
C SER A 446 2.88 -3.46 25.56
N CYS A 447 3.39 -4.36 26.40
CA CYS A 447 3.60 -5.76 26.05
C CYS A 447 2.27 -6.47 25.81
N GLU A 448 1.35 -6.37 26.75
CA GLU A 448 0.01 -7.00 26.67
C GLU A 448 -0.77 -6.49 25.46
N GLN A 449 -0.69 -5.20 25.15
CA GLN A 449 -1.34 -4.64 23.98
C GLN A 449 -0.78 -5.19 22.68
N VAL A 450 0.53 -5.44 22.59
CA VAL A 450 1.13 -6.12 21.43
C VAL A 450 0.62 -7.53 21.32
N GLU A 451 0.62 -8.29 22.42
CA GLU A 451 0.17 -9.69 22.43
C GLU A 451 -1.30 -9.83 22.06
N GLU A 452 -2.15 -9.00 22.65
CA GLU A 452 -3.59 -8.96 22.36
C GLU A 452 -3.83 -8.63 20.89
N TYR A 453 -3.23 -7.58 20.38
CA TYR A 453 -3.41 -7.16 19.00
C TYR A 453 -2.92 -8.19 17.98
N LEU A 454 -1.76 -8.80 18.22
CA LEU A 454 -1.24 -9.85 17.35
C LEU A 454 -2.12 -11.11 17.41
N ARG A 455 -2.58 -11.51 18.61
CA ARG A 455 -3.41 -12.71 18.80
C ARG A 455 -4.81 -12.56 18.19
N ASP A 456 -5.45 -11.40 18.43
CA ASP A 456 -6.89 -11.26 18.19
C ASP A 456 -7.19 -10.68 16.78
N VAL A 457 -6.22 -9.97 16.17
CA VAL A 457 -6.43 -9.28 14.89
C VAL A 457 -5.48 -9.81 13.80
N ILE A 458 -4.19 -9.75 14.04
CA ILE A 458 -3.21 -9.92 12.93
C ILE A 458 -2.98 -11.41 12.61
N ARG A 459 -2.75 -12.26 13.61
CA ARG A 459 -2.46 -13.69 13.37
C ARG A 459 -3.62 -14.43 12.71
N PRO A 460 -4.88 -14.22 13.08
CA PRO A 460 -6.02 -14.80 12.35
C PRO A 460 -6.03 -14.39 10.88
N LEU A 461 -5.88 -13.10 10.60
CA LEU A 461 -5.81 -12.59 9.23
C LEU A 461 -4.69 -13.23 8.41
N LEU A 462 -3.48 -13.31 8.97
CA LEU A 462 -2.34 -13.91 8.29
C LEU A 462 -2.52 -15.41 8.09
N ALA A 463 -3.16 -16.12 9.03
CA ALA A 463 -3.46 -17.54 8.90
C ALA A 463 -4.48 -17.83 7.79
N GLU A 464 -5.49 -17.00 7.63
CA GLU A 464 -6.47 -17.09 6.54
C GLU A 464 -5.84 -16.84 5.15
N ASN A 465 -4.69 -16.21 5.09
CA ASN A 465 -3.97 -15.86 3.86
C ASN A 465 -2.58 -16.49 3.78
N ALA A 466 -2.38 -17.63 4.44
CA ALA A 466 -1.07 -18.26 4.58
C ALA A 466 -0.41 -18.63 3.24
N ASP A 467 -1.20 -18.93 2.23
CA ASP A 467 -0.77 -19.24 0.85
C ASP A 467 -0.14 -18.05 0.11
N LEU A 468 -0.41 -16.84 0.56
CA LEU A 468 0.12 -15.59 -0.01
C LEU A 468 1.40 -15.09 0.69
N LEU A 469 1.80 -15.74 1.78
CA LEU A 469 2.94 -15.31 2.60
C LEU A 469 4.26 -15.93 2.14
N GLY A 470 5.37 -15.34 2.60
CA GLY A 470 6.73 -15.85 2.35
C GLY A 470 7.42 -15.24 1.13
N GLU A 471 6.84 -14.22 0.52
CA GLU A 471 7.49 -13.46 -0.55
C GLU A 471 8.71 -12.70 0.00
N LYS A 472 9.84 -12.80 -0.73
CA LYS A 472 11.06 -12.03 -0.43
C LYS A 472 11.39 -11.10 -1.58
N GLN A 473 11.88 -9.92 -1.25
CA GLN A 473 12.23 -8.92 -2.25
C GLN A 473 13.72 -8.56 -2.17
N GLU A 474 14.44 -8.81 -3.26
CA GLU A 474 15.76 -8.26 -3.49
C GLU A 474 15.63 -6.97 -4.29
N LEU A 475 16.25 -5.91 -3.81
CA LEU A 475 16.21 -4.61 -4.48
C LEU A 475 17.36 -4.53 -5.49
N SER A 476 17.03 -4.12 -6.71
CA SER A 476 18.03 -3.90 -7.77
C SER A 476 18.77 -2.57 -7.61
N VAL A 477 18.21 -1.63 -6.86
CA VAL A 477 18.77 -0.27 -6.64
C VAL A 477 18.42 0.27 -5.26
#